data_5a5aef6de763da339319d0a8c803667c
#
_entry.id   5a5aef6de763da339319d0a8c803667c
#
_cell.length_a   1.000
_cell.length_b   1.000
_cell.length_c   1.000
_cell.angle_alpha   90.00
_cell.angle_beta   90.00
_cell.angle_gamma   90.00
#
_symmetry.space_group_name_H-M   'P 1'
#
loop_
_entity.id
_entity.type
_entity.pdbx_description
1 polymer ?
#
loop_
_entity_poly.entity_id
_entity_poly.type
_entity_poly.pdbx_seq_one_letter_code
_entity_poly.pdbx_strand_id
1 'polypeptide(L)'
;MTPPTIGILEGRLTPTRGRGIQFFPDGAGEWEKEFESAQAAGLGAIELLVRGKGLYEHPLMSDAGRARLQELSRVHGIALPSVHGYYSIEDQYANNIADIVDATDAIGAKVILISFFNERKLSPVLNETWTHAHTQLKEAARRAKAKGIKLGIEAELPAETLLAFIAEAETPEVFGVYYDLGNQFSCGFPVVDELKLLDHRVVGIHVKDRLPSTLEHEGVTVPLGEGNADFTSAFYTLKNIGYSSPIILQTARTEEGAEVSLASNNRMFVQKILADVW
;
A
#
# COMPACT_ATOMS: atom_id res chain seq x y z
N MET A 1 -14.47 2.31 18.86
CA MET A 1 -13.14 2.38 18.22
C MET A 1 -13.04 3.74 17.52
N THR A 2 -11.86 4.35 17.48
CA THR A 2 -11.62 5.54 16.66
C THR A 2 -11.47 5.15 15.20
N PRO A 3 -11.98 5.95 14.24
CA PRO A 3 -11.75 5.68 12.82
C PRO A 3 -10.26 5.63 12.48
N PRO A 4 -9.85 4.82 11.51
CA PRO A 4 -8.47 4.79 11.05
C PRO A 4 -8.02 6.12 10.46
N THR A 5 -6.74 6.42 10.60
CA THR A 5 -6.10 7.58 9.95
C THR A 5 -6.17 7.41 8.43
N ILE A 6 -6.47 8.47 7.71
CA ILE A 6 -6.43 8.49 6.24
C ILE A 6 -5.06 9.00 5.81
N GLY A 7 -4.36 8.19 5.06
CA GLY A 7 -3.05 8.49 4.46
C GLY A 7 -3.11 8.46 2.94
N ILE A 8 -1.95 8.65 2.32
CA ILE A 8 -1.79 8.64 0.86
C ILE A 8 -0.48 7.95 0.47
N LEU A 9 -0.47 7.32 -0.71
CA LEU A 9 0.74 6.78 -1.30
C LEU A 9 1.67 7.92 -1.76
N GLU A 10 2.94 7.85 -1.42
CA GLU A 10 3.99 8.77 -1.87
C GLU A 10 3.99 8.95 -3.39
N GLY A 11 4.31 10.14 -3.85
CA GLY A 11 4.25 10.55 -5.26
C GLY A 11 2.85 10.99 -5.71
N ARG A 12 1.81 10.82 -4.90
CA ARG A 12 0.45 11.24 -5.26
C ARG A 12 0.20 12.74 -5.08
N LEU A 13 1.03 13.41 -4.31
CA LEU A 13 0.93 14.85 -4.06
C LEU A 13 1.89 15.67 -4.95
N THR A 14 2.61 15.00 -5.84
CA THR A 14 3.56 15.58 -6.79
C THR A 14 3.07 15.39 -8.23
N PRO A 15 3.14 16.42 -9.09
CA PRO A 15 2.81 16.31 -10.51
C PRO A 15 3.61 15.22 -11.23
N THR A 16 2.96 14.49 -12.13
CA THR A 16 3.60 13.36 -12.83
C THR A 16 4.74 13.78 -13.74
N ARG A 17 4.58 14.88 -14.44
CA ARG A 17 5.53 15.36 -15.47
C ARG A 17 6.01 14.25 -16.40
N GLY A 18 5.10 13.36 -16.80
CA GLY A 18 5.38 12.24 -17.67
C GLY A 18 6.01 11.00 -17.00
N ARG A 19 6.18 10.98 -15.68
CA ARG A 19 6.78 9.85 -14.92
C ARG A 19 5.85 8.64 -14.76
N GLY A 20 4.63 8.71 -15.27
CA GLY A 20 3.63 7.66 -15.10
C GLY A 20 2.81 7.80 -13.81
N ILE A 21 1.96 6.80 -13.54
CA ILE A 21 0.98 6.86 -12.44
C ILE A 21 1.63 6.78 -11.05
N GLN A 22 2.68 5.96 -10.93
CA GLN A 22 3.35 5.71 -9.65
C GLN A 22 4.85 5.93 -9.81
N PHE A 23 5.40 6.79 -9.00
CA PHE A 23 6.81 7.15 -9.00
C PHE A 23 7.23 7.67 -7.63
N PHE A 24 8.49 7.49 -7.29
CA PHE A 24 9.11 8.24 -6.22
C PHE A 24 9.39 9.67 -6.71
N PRO A 25 9.03 10.72 -5.96
CA PRO A 25 9.27 12.10 -6.34
C PRO A 25 10.74 12.50 -6.11
N ASP A 26 11.60 12.11 -7.05
CA ASP A 26 13.06 12.22 -7.01
C ASP A 26 13.62 13.61 -7.43
N GLY A 27 12.76 14.52 -7.84
CA GLY A 27 13.14 15.91 -8.10
C GLY A 27 13.66 16.61 -6.85
N ALA A 28 14.49 17.66 -7.03
CA ALA A 28 15.11 18.40 -5.93
C ALA A 28 14.09 18.85 -4.86
N GLY A 29 14.04 18.13 -3.74
CA GLY A 29 13.15 18.37 -2.60
C GLY A 29 11.66 18.10 -2.87
N GLU A 30 11.29 17.39 -3.94
CA GLU A 30 9.88 17.07 -4.24
C GLU A 30 9.27 16.17 -3.16
N TRP A 31 9.96 15.10 -2.77
CA TRP A 31 9.47 14.16 -1.75
C TRP A 31 9.31 14.83 -0.37
N GLU A 32 10.16 15.81 -0.04
CA GLU A 32 10.03 16.57 1.21
C GLU A 32 8.77 17.43 1.24
N LYS A 33 8.40 18.02 0.06
CA LYS A 33 7.20 18.85 -0.07
C LYS A 33 5.91 18.05 0.07
N GLU A 34 5.95 16.74 -0.16
CA GLU A 34 4.76 15.91 0.02
C GLU A 34 4.26 15.90 1.46
N PHE A 35 5.13 16.11 2.46
CA PHE A 35 4.70 16.21 3.86
C PHE A 35 3.89 17.48 4.13
N GLU A 36 4.32 18.63 3.61
CA GLU A 36 3.55 19.87 3.66
C GLU A 36 2.23 19.76 2.89
N SER A 37 2.27 19.16 1.70
CA SER A 37 1.10 18.93 0.86
C SER A 37 0.11 17.99 1.52
N ALA A 38 0.56 16.93 2.18
CA ALA A 38 -0.28 15.99 2.94
C ALA A 38 -0.96 16.71 4.12
N GLN A 39 -0.21 17.51 4.87
CA GLN A 39 -0.76 18.34 5.94
C GLN A 39 -1.83 19.32 5.42
N ALA A 40 -1.54 20.01 4.31
CA ALA A 40 -2.50 20.93 3.67
C ALA A 40 -3.76 20.21 3.17
N ALA A 41 -3.66 18.97 2.69
CA ALA A 41 -4.79 18.14 2.31
C ALA A 41 -5.56 17.56 3.51
N GLY A 42 -5.04 17.74 4.75
CA GLY A 42 -5.63 17.19 5.98
C GLY A 42 -5.43 15.68 6.14
N LEU A 43 -4.44 15.11 5.47
CA LEU A 43 -4.04 13.72 5.62
C LEU A 43 -3.19 13.53 6.88
N GLY A 44 -3.20 12.32 7.44
CA GLY A 44 -2.45 12.00 8.65
C GLY A 44 -1.29 11.01 8.43
N ALA A 45 -1.11 10.50 7.21
CA ALA A 45 -0.05 9.53 6.92
C ALA A 45 0.41 9.58 5.45
N ILE A 46 1.66 9.19 5.22
CA ILE A 46 2.22 8.88 3.90
C ILE A 46 2.77 7.45 3.93
N GLU A 47 2.37 6.63 2.97
CA GLU A 47 3.01 5.36 2.66
C GLU A 47 4.16 5.61 1.70
N LEU A 48 5.39 5.25 2.10
CA LEU A 48 6.56 5.45 1.26
C LEU A 48 6.58 4.49 0.07
N LEU A 49 6.96 4.99 -1.10
CA LEU A 49 7.05 4.18 -2.33
C LEU A 49 8.51 3.92 -2.72
N VAL A 50 8.99 2.75 -2.39
CA VAL A 50 10.34 2.30 -2.74
C VAL A 50 10.32 1.53 -4.06
N ARG A 51 11.17 1.90 -4.98
CA ARG A 51 11.30 1.22 -6.28
C ARG A 51 12.64 0.51 -6.39
N GLY A 52 12.64 -0.63 -7.08
CA GLY A 52 13.86 -1.40 -7.25
C GLY A 52 14.95 -0.62 -7.99
N LYS A 53 14.60 0.02 -9.10
CA LYS A 53 15.52 0.95 -9.77
C LYS A 53 15.65 2.22 -8.94
N GLY A 54 16.88 2.53 -8.52
CA GLY A 54 17.14 3.68 -7.65
C GLY A 54 16.82 3.41 -6.16
N LEU A 55 16.77 2.16 -5.73
CA LEU A 55 16.49 1.79 -4.34
C LEU A 55 17.36 2.56 -3.35
N TYR A 56 18.67 2.58 -3.56
CA TYR A 56 19.61 3.22 -2.64
C TYR A 56 19.66 4.75 -2.74
N GLU A 57 18.98 5.33 -3.73
CA GLU A 57 18.79 6.78 -3.86
C GLU A 57 17.57 7.24 -3.03
N HIS A 58 16.68 6.32 -2.64
CA HIS A 58 15.53 6.63 -1.80
C HIS A 58 16.00 7.02 -0.38
N PRO A 59 15.47 8.10 0.24
CA PRO A 59 15.89 8.56 1.57
C PRO A 59 15.79 7.48 2.66
N LEU A 60 14.85 6.56 2.55
CA LEU A 60 14.72 5.42 3.46
C LEU A 60 16.03 4.61 3.60
N MET A 61 16.83 4.52 2.53
CA MET A 61 18.00 3.64 2.49
C MET A 61 19.29 4.27 3.04
N SER A 62 19.25 5.52 3.53
CA SER A 62 20.40 6.17 4.16
C SER A 62 20.07 6.71 5.55
N ASP A 63 21.06 6.78 6.45
CA ASP A 63 20.87 7.33 7.81
C ASP A 63 20.40 8.78 7.77
N ALA A 64 21.02 9.60 6.92
CA ALA A 64 20.64 11.01 6.77
C ALA A 64 19.21 11.17 6.22
N GLY A 65 18.84 10.33 5.24
CA GLY A 65 17.49 10.32 4.67
C GLY A 65 16.44 9.89 5.70
N ARG A 66 16.71 8.84 6.49
CA ARG A 66 15.81 8.41 7.57
C ARG A 66 15.63 9.49 8.64
N ALA A 67 16.71 10.14 9.04
CA ALA A 67 16.63 11.25 9.98
C ALA A 67 15.75 12.39 9.44
N ARG A 68 15.89 12.70 8.14
CA ARG A 68 15.06 13.71 7.48
C ARG A 68 13.60 13.31 7.36
N LEU A 69 13.30 12.06 6.99
CA LEU A 69 11.93 11.50 6.97
C LEU A 69 11.28 11.63 8.36
N GLN A 70 11.98 11.26 9.42
CA GLN A 70 11.46 11.36 10.79
C GLN A 70 11.26 12.81 11.23
N GLU A 71 12.14 13.72 10.85
CA GLU A 71 11.99 15.16 11.12
C GLU A 71 10.74 15.72 10.44
N LEU A 72 10.56 15.46 9.15
CA LEU A 72 9.39 15.90 8.38
C LEU A 72 8.09 15.31 8.94
N SER A 73 8.10 14.01 9.24
CA SER A 73 6.99 13.33 9.91
C SER A 73 6.56 14.06 11.18
N ARG A 74 7.51 14.39 12.04
CA ARG A 74 7.26 15.09 13.31
C ARG A 74 6.79 16.54 13.08
N VAL A 75 7.43 17.28 12.17
CA VAL A 75 7.13 18.72 11.91
C VAL A 75 5.72 18.89 11.35
N HIS A 76 5.33 18.03 10.42
CA HIS A 76 4.02 18.11 9.75
C HIS A 76 2.93 17.24 10.41
N GLY A 77 3.27 16.42 11.41
CA GLY A 77 2.31 15.52 12.05
C GLY A 77 1.85 14.39 11.12
N ILE A 78 2.69 13.97 10.16
CA ILE A 78 2.38 12.95 9.16
C ILE A 78 3.08 11.64 9.55
N ALA A 79 2.31 10.60 9.85
CA ALA A 79 2.86 9.28 10.17
C ALA A 79 3.40 8.57 8.92
N LEU A 80 4.38 7.67 9.14
CA LEU A 80 4.94 6.78 8.11
C LEU A 80 4.61 5.33 8.47
N PRO A 81 3.39 4.84 8.19
CA PRO A 81 2.93 3.54 8.67
C PRO A 81 3.52 2.36 7.92
N SER A 82 3.80 2.55 6.64
CA SER A 82 4.14 1.47 5.71
C SER A 82 5.12 1.92 4.62
N VAL A 83 5.77 0.91 4.05
CA VAL A 83 6.67 1.03 2.90
C VAL A 83 6.15 0.11 1.79
N HIS A 84 5.87 0.68 0.64
CA HIS A 84 5.34 -0.03 -0.53
C HIS A 84 6.44 -0.31 -1.54
N GLY A 85 6.49 -1.52 -2.07
CA GLY A 85 7.35 -1.87 -3.20
C GLY A 85 6.75 -2.95 -4.09
N TYR A 86 7.16 -2.89 -5.37
CA TYR A 86 6.77 -3.89 -6.36
C TYR A 86 7.73 -5.06 -6.36
N TYR A 87 7.19 -6.26 -6.21
CA TYR A 87 7.98 -7.48 -6.34
C TYR A 87 8.45 -7.65 -7.79
N SER A 88 9.74 -7.89 -7.97
CA SER A 88 10.34 -8.24 -9.24
C SER A 88 11.54 -9.12 -8.98
N ILE A 89 11.60 -10.29 -9.63
CA ILE A 89 12.68 -11.27 -9.46
C ILE A 89 14.05 -10.70 -9.85
N GLU A 90 14.06 -9.82 -10.84
CA GLU A 90 15.29 -9.19 -11.37
C GLU A 90 15.58 -7.83 -10.73
N ASP A 91 14.73 -7.37 -9.84
CA ASP A 91 14.77 -6.03 -9.30
C ASP A 91 15.53 -6.00 -7.96
N GLN A 92 16.19 -4.88 -7.71
CA GLN A 92 16.89 -4.62 -6.45
C GLN A 92 15.96 -4.69 -5.23
N TYR A 93 14.66 -4.34 -5.40
CA TYR A 93 13.70 -4.44 -4.31
C TYR A 93 13.57 -5.85 -3.77
N ALA A 94 13.30 -6.84 -4.61
CA ALA A 94 13.12 -8.22 -4.19
C ALA A 94 14.39 -8.81 -3.54
N ASN A 95 15.56 -8.47 -4.10
CA ASN A 95 16.85 -8.94 -3.61
C ASN A 95 17.29 -8.26 -2.29
N ASN A 96 16.70 -7.11 -1.95
CA ASN A 96 17.10 -6.29 -0.79
C ASN A 96 15.97 -6.07 0.22
N ILE A 97 14.87 -6.84 0.16
CA ILE A 97 13.74 -6.69 1.10
C ILE A 97 14.21 -6.81 2.56
N ALA A 98 15.19 -7.64 2.85
CA ALA A 98 15.74 -7.77 4.18
C ALA A 98 16.38 -6.46 4.70
N ASP A 99 17.04 -5.70 3.84
CA ASP A 99 17.62 -4.40 4.21
C ASP A 99 16.52 -3.31 4.29
N ILE A 100 15.48 -3.44 3.46
CA ILE A 100 14.28 -2.59 3.56
C ILE A 100 13.56 -2.83 4.90
N VAL A 101 13.53 -4.07 5.42
CA VAL A 101 13.00 -4.37 6.76
C VAL A 101 13.77 -3.59 7.83
N ASP A 102 15.10 -3.58 7.76
CA ASP A 102 15.94 -2.86 8.72
C ASP A 102 15.71 -1.35 8.64
N ALA A 103 15.62 -0.81 7.43
CA ALA A 103 15.35 0.61 7.19
C ALA A 103 13.93 1.02 7.64
N THR A 104 12.93 0.15 7.41
CA THR A 104 11.53 0.35 7.83
C THR A 104 11.41 0.41 9.35
N ASP A 105 12.10 -0.48 10.06
CA ASP A 105 12.16 -0.45 11.53
C ASP A 105 12.78 0.83 12.04
N ALA A 106 13.85 1.30 11.41
CA ALA A 106 14.56 2.50 11.80
C ALA A 106 13.71 3.78 11.75
N ILE A 107 12.69 3.85 10.88
CA ILE A 107 11.73 4.97 10.83
C ILE A 107 10.48 4.71 11.68
N GLY A 108 10.35 3.55 12.29
CA GLY A 108 9.21 3.17 13.13
C GLY A 108 7.98 2.66 12.38
N ALA A 109 8.04 2.49 11.07
CA ALA A 109 6.97 1.87 10.28
C ALA A 109 6.79 0.38 10.63
N LYS A 110 5.58 -0.15 10.42
CA LYS A 110 5.22 -1.51 10.87
C LYS A 110 4.76 -2.45 9.78
N VAL A 111 4.60 -1.97 8.57
CA VAL A 111 4.16 -2.78 7.43
C VAL A 111 5.07 -2.53 6.23
N ILE A 112 5.46 -3.60 5.56
CA ILE A 112 6.07 -3.56 4.23
C ILE A 112 5.08 -4.22 3.28
N LEU A 113 4.58 -3.45 2.32
CA LEU A 113 3.73 -3.94 1.26
C LEU A 113 4.60 -4.49 0.12
N ILE A 114 4.28 -5.69 -0.32
CA ILE A 114 4.94 -6.40 -1.43
C ILE A 114 3.89 -6.72 -2.47
N SER A 115 3.90 -5.97 -3.58
CA SER A 115 2.89 -6.07 -4.64
C SER A 115 3.34 -7.01 -5.76
N PHE A 116 2.46 -7.90 -6.18
CA PHE A 116 2.70 -8.89 -7.23
C PHE A 116 1.77 -8.63 -8.42
N PHE A 117 2.22 -7.83 -9.38
CA PHE A 117 1.43 -7.45 -10.56
C PHE A 117 2.14 -7.74 -11.88
N ASN A 118 1.41 -7.65 -12.97
CA ASN A 118 1.87 -7.78 -14.36
C ASN A 118 2.56 -9.13 -14.61
N GLU A 119 3.78 -9.10 -15.11
CA GLU A 119 4.59 -10.29 -15.41
C GLU A 119 5.01 -11.08 -14.15
N ARG A 120 4.76 -10.52 -12.97
CA ARG A 120 5.15 -11.05 -11.66
C ARG A 120 3.97 -11.49 -10.81
N LYS A 121 2.84 -11.77 -11.44
CA LYS A 121 1.65 -12.26 -10.73
C LYS A 121 1.97 -13.53 -9.96
N LEU A 122 1.56 -13.56 -8.70
CA LEU A 122 1.49 -14.81 -7.95
C LEU A 122 0.50 -15.74 -8.65
N SER A 123 0.89 -17.00 -8.83
CA SER A 123 0.00 -18.00 -9.41
C SER A 123 0.31 -19.36 -8.80
N PRO A 124 -0.68 -20.00 -8.18
CA PRO A 124 -0.51 -21.37 -7.67
C PRO A 124 -0.36 -22.40 -8.80
N VAL A 125 -0.77 -22.07 -10.02
CA VAL A 125 -0.69 -22.94 -11.20
C VAL A 125 0.65 -22.82 -11.91
N LEU A 126 1.17 -21.58 -12.07
CA LEU A 126 2.45 -21.32 -12.74
C LEU A 126 3.64 -21.32 -11.78
N ASN A 127 3.48 -21.68 -10.57
CA ASN A 127 4.39 -22.00 -9.46
C ASN A 127 5.80 -21.32 -9.38
N GLU A 128 6.34 -20.74 -10.45
CA GLU A 128 7.69 -20.16 -10.43
C GLU A 128 7.77 -18.93 -9.54
N THR A 129 6.92 -17.92 -9.75
CA THR A 129 6.89 -16.72 -8.92
C THR A 129 6.51 -17.07 -7.47
N TRP A 130 5.61 -18.02 -7.28
CA TRP A 130 5.17 -18.51 -5.97
C TRP A 130 6.33 -19.10 -5.15
N THR A 131 7.05 -20.07 -5.72
CA THR A 131 8.19 -20.73 -5.05
C THR A 131 9.37 -19.77 -4.87
N HIS A 132 9.61 -18.90 -5.87
CA HIS A 132 10.68 -17.93 -5.82
C HIS A 132 10.44 -16.88 -4.73
N ALA A 133 9.21 -16.38 -4.62
CA ALA A 133 8.82 -15.42 -3.58
C ALA A 133 9.05 -16.00 -2.17
N HIS A 134 8.64 -17.24 -1.90
CA HIS A 134 8.90 -17.87 -0.62
C HIS A 134 10.39 -17.96 -0.30
N THR A 135 11.22 -18.29 -1.28
CA THR A 135 12.67 -18.40 -1.11
C THR A 135 13.29 -17.03 -0.80
N GLN A 136 12.94 -16.01 -1.57
CA GLN A 136 13.48 -14.65 -1.40
C GLN A 136 13.00 -13.96 -0.13
N LEU A 137 11.76 -14.20 0.27
CA LEU A 137 11.17 -13.54 1.42
C LEU A 137 11.58 -14.17 2.76
N LYS A 138 12.24 -15.33 2.75
CA LYS A 138 12.61 -16.07 3.97
C LYS A 138 13.45 -15.23 4.94
N GLU A 139 14.55 -14.63 4.48
CA GLU A 139 15.42 -13.81 5.34
C GLU A 139 14.73 -12.51 5.77
N ALA A 140 13.98 -11.88 4.87
CA ALA A 140 13.18 -10.70 5.20
C ALA A 140 12.13 -11.02 6.28
N ALA A 141 11.45 -12.16 6.18
CA ALA A 141 10.47 -12.59 7.15
C ALA A 141 11.10 -12.87 8.54
N ARG A 142 12.29 -13.49 8.56
CA ARG A 142 13.03 -13.70 9.82
C ARG A 142 13.38 -12.37 10.51
N ARG A 143 13.89 -11.38 9.75
CA ARG A 143 14.19 -10.04 10.29
C ARG A 143 12.91 -9.29 10.71
N ALA A 144 11.87 -9.35 9.89
CA ALA A 144 10.58 -8.71 10.18
C ALA A 144 9.96 -9.25 11.48
N LYS A 145 10.02 -10.58 11.70
CA LYS A 145 9.59 -11.21 12.97
C LYS A 145 10.29 -10.61 14.18
N ALA A 146 11.62 -10.48 14.12
CA ALA A 146 12.42 -9.94 15.21
C ALA A 146 12.09 -8.47 15.54
N LYS A 147 11.58 -7.71 14.57
CA LYS A 147 11.25 -6.28 14.67
C LYS A 147 9.76 -5.99 14.83
N GLY A 148 8.91 -7.02 14.80
CA GLY A 148 7.46 -6.85 14.85
C GLY A 148 6.88 -6.13 13.62
N ILE A 149 7.53 -6.29 12.45
CA ILE A 149 7.08 -5.76 11.16
C ILE A 149 6.24 -6.84 10.46
N LYS A 150 5.17 -6.43 9.79
CA LYS A 150 4.37 -7.31 8.92
C LYS A 150 4.79 -7.17 7.46
N LEU A 151 4.82 -8.28 6.75
CA LEU A 151 4.96 -8.34 5.30
C LEU A 151 3.56 -8.51 4.69
N GLY A 152 3.04 -7.44 4.12
CA GLY A 152 1.71 -7.42 3.48
C GLY A 152 1.80 -7.84 2.02
N ILE A 153 1.16 -8.92 1.66
CA ILE A 153 1.09 -9.40 0.28
C ILE A 153 -0.09 -8.74 -0.42
N GLU A 154 0.19 -8.08 -1.53
CA GLU A 154 -0.83 -7.52 -2.42
C GLU A 154 -0.78 -8.24 -3.77
N ALA A 155 -1.87 -8.89 -4.15
CA ALA A 155 -2.04 -9.53 -5.44
C ALA A 155 -3.53 -9.63 -5.80
N GLU A 156 -3.84 -9.65 -7.09
CA GLU A 156 -5.19 -9.85 -7.62
C GLU A 156 -5.55 -11.34 -7.58
N LEU A 157 -5.70 -11.87 -6.37
CA LEU A 157 -6.03 -13.28 -6.08
C LEU A 157 -7.14 -13.36 -5.03
N PRO A 158 -7.97 -14.43 -5.07
CA PRO A 158 -8.95 -14.69 -4.01
C PRO A 158 -8.27 -14.79 -2.63
N ALA A 159 -8.98 -14.37 -1.59
CA ALA A 159 -8.50 -14.41 -0.21
C ALA A 159 -8.02 -15.80 0.22
N GLU A 160 -8.72 -16.85 -0.17
CA GLU A 160 -8.29 -18.23 0.12
C GLU A 160 -6.93 -18.57 -0.47
N THR A 161 -6.67 -18.10 -1.71
CA THR A 161 -5.37 -18.30 -2.37
C THR A 161 -4.25 -17.51 -1.69
N LEU A 162 -4.52 -16.28 -1.24
CA LEU A 162 -3.58 -15.48 -0.46
C LEU A 162 -3.26 -16.13 0.89
N LEU A 163 -4.28 -16.68 1.56
CA LEU A 163 -4.08 -17.44 2.80
C LEU A 163 -3.27 -18.71 2.59
N ALA A 164 -3.47 -19.42 1.47
CA ALA A 164 -2.66 -20.59 1.12
C ALA A 164 -1.20 -20.19 0.91
N PHE A 165 -0.92 -19.10 0.18
CA PHE A 165 0.44 -18.58 0.03
C PHE A 165 1.09 -18.27 1.38
N ILE A 166 0.36 -17.60 2.27
CA ILE A 166 0.87 -17.26 3.60
C ILE A 166 1.14 -18.52 4.43
N ALA A 167 0.26 -19.54 4.35
CA ALA A 167 0.39 -20.76 5.14
C ALA A 167 1.61 -21.60 4.76
N GLU A 168 2.10 -21.51 3.52
CA GLU A 168 3.30 -22.21 3.05
C GLU A 168 4.61 -21.54 3.48
N ALA A 169 4.57 -20.31 4.00
CA ALA A 169 5.76 -19.62 4.47
C ALA A 169 6.32 -20.24 5.76
N GLU A 170 7.63 -20.21 5.93
CA GLU A 170 8.29 -20.72 7.17
C GLU A 170 7.88 -19.94 8.44
N THR A 171 7.48 -18.70 8.29
CA THR A 171 7.06 -17.80 9.37
C THR A 171 5.72 -17.13 9.03
N PRO A 172 4.63 -17.91 8.92
CA PRO A 172 3.34 -17.41 8.40
C PRO A 172 2.73 -16.29 9.26
N GLU A 173 3.12 -16.19 10.53
CA GLU A 173 2.65 -15.14 11.45
C GLU A 173 3.15 -13.73 11.09
N VAL A 174 4.23 -13.63 10.31
CA VAL A 174 4.79 -12.34 9.85
C VAL A 174 4.01 -11.80 8.66
N PHE A 175 3.46 -12.69 7.85
CA PHE A 175 2.73 -12.32 6.65
C PHE A 175 1.28 -11.95 6.95
N GLY A 176 0.79 -10.99 6.18
CA GLY A 176 -0.61 -10.60 6.11
C GLY A 176 -0.98 -10.23 4.67
N VAL A 177 -2.19 -9.77 4.49
CA VAL A 177 -2.69 -9.28 3.20
C VAL A 177 -2.76 -7.76 3.25
N TYR A 178 -2.13 -7.10 2.28
CA TYR A 178 -2.37 -5.70 2.00
C TYR A 178 -3.46 -5.64 0.95
N TYR A 179 -4.66 -5.21 1.34
CA TYR A 179 -5.85 -5.40 0.53
C TYR A 179 -6.21 -4.11 -0.22
N ASP A 180 -6.10 -4.12 -1.54
CA ASP A 180 -6.57 -3.03 -2.40
C ASP A 180 -8.04 -3.24 -2.77
N LEU A 181 -8.92 -2.42 -2.21
CA LEU A 181 -10.37 -2.54 -2.39
C LEU A 181 -10.77 -2.45 -3.87
N GLY A 182 -10.17 -1.52 -4.62
CA GLY A 182 -10.52 -1.31 -6.02
C GLY A 182 -10.03 -2.44 -6.94
N ASN A 183 -8.82 -2.95 -6.70
CA ASN A 183 -8.29 -4.05 -7.49
C ASN A 183 -9.11 -5.32 -7.30
N GLN A 184 -9.39 -5.70 -6.06
CA GLN A 184 -10.15 -6.91 -5.77
C GLN A 184 -11.60 -6.80 -6.26
N PHE A 185 -12.22 -5.62 -6.10
CA PHE A 185 -13.54 -5.37 -6.64
C PHE A 185 -13.55 -5.48 -8.18
N SER A 186 -12.57 -4.89 -8.86
CA SER A 186 -12.42 -4.95 -10.32
C SER A 186 -12.23 -6.38 -10.85
N CYS A 187 -11.63 -7.26 -10.04
CA CYS A 187 -11.51 -8.69 -10.34
C CYS A 187 -12.82 -9.49 -10.10
N GLY A 188 -13.85 -8.83 -9.56
CA GLY A 188 -15.14 -9.48 -9.28
C GLY A 188 -15.16 -10.30 -7.99
N PHE A 189 -14.20 -10.11 -7.09
CA PHE A 189 -14.17 -10.83 -5.82
C PHE A 189 -15.19 -10.25 -4.83
N PRO A 190 -15.80 -11.09 -3.97
CA PRO A 190 -16.77 -10.68 -2.96
C PRO A 190 -16.05 -10.03 -1.77
N VAL A 191 -15.66 -8.75 -1.92
CA VAL A 191 -14.80 -7.99 -0.99
C VAL A 191 -15.20 -8.14 0.49
N VAL A 192 -16.50 -8.05 0.79
CA VAL A 192 -17.02 -8.19 2.16
C VAL A 192 -16.72 -9.56 2.75
N ASP A 193 -16.93 -10.61 1.98
CA ASP A 193 -16.71 -11.99 2.45
C ASP A 193 -15.21 -12.31 2.51
N GLU A 194 -14.43 -11.78 1.58
CA GLU A 194 -12.97 -11.88 1.61
C GLU A 194 -12.38 -11.20 2.84
N LEU A 195 -12.80 -9.97 3.16
CA LEU A 195 -12.33 -9.26 4.36
C LEU A 195 -12.69 -10.00 5.65
N LYS A 196 -13.88 -10.61 5.72
CA LYS A 196 -14.26 -11.47 6.87
C LYS A 196 -13.39 -12.70 6.98
N LEU A 197 -13.06 -13.33 5.83
CA LEU A 197 -12.20 -14.52 5.79
C LEU A 197 -10.76 -14.20 6.18
N LEU A 198 -10.24 -13.06 5.72
CA LEU A 198 -8.88 -12.60 6.03
C LEU A 198 -8.75 -12.17 7.50
N ASP A 199 -9.81 -11.55 8.07
CA ASP A 199 -9.87 -11.12 9.46
C ASP A 199 -8.57 -10.37 9.89
N HIS A 200 -7.96 -10.77 10.98
CA HIS A 200 -6.71 -10.19 11.52
C HIS A 200 -5.49 -10.29 10.59
N ARG A 201 -5.61 -10.98 9.45
CA ARG A 201 -4.58 -11.02 8.41
C ARG A 201 -4.56 -9.79 7.53
N VAL A 202 -5.58 -8.93 7.58
CA VAL A 202 -5.55 -7.64 6.86
C VAL A 202 -4.61 -6.69 7.60
N VAL A 203 -3.45 -6.40 7.01
CA VAL A 203 -2.40 -5.57 7.62
C VAL A 203 -2.30 -4.17 7.03
N GLY A 204 -2.93 -3.92 5.88
CA GLY A 204 -3.02 -2.62 5.23
C GLY A 204 -4.16 -2.58 4.22
N ILE A 205 -4.62 -1.38 3.91
CA ILE A 205 -5.72 -1.13 2.98
C ILE A 205 -5.31 -0.03 2.01
N HIS A 206 -5.41 -0.33 0.70
CA HIS A 206 -5.48 0.69 -0.34
C HIS A 206 -6.93 1.02 -0.69
N VAL A 207 -7.21 2.32 -0.77
CA VAL A 207 -8.48 2.83 -1.29
C VAL A 207 -8.26 3.32 -2.69
N LYS A 208 -8.91 2.65 -3.61
CA LYS A 208 -8.94 2.92 -5.04
C LYS A 208 -10.35 2.60 -5.54
N ASP A 209 -10.85 3.36 -6.49
CA ASP A 209 -12.09 3.02 -7.18
C ASP A 209 -11.80 2.64 -8.62
N ARG A 210 -12.51 1.62 -9.11
CA ARG A 210 -12.29 1.08 -10.45
C ARG A 210 -13.62 0.67 -11.08
N LEU A 211 -13.67 0.80 -12.40
CA LEU A 211 -14.66 0.10 -13.20
C LEU A 211 -14.21 -1.37 -13.34
N PRO A 212 -15.15 -2.33 -13.40
CA PRO A 212 -14.81 -3.75 -13.53
C PRO A 212 -14.03 -4.03 -14.81
N SER A 213 -13.19 -5.05 -14.77
CA SER A 213 -12.61 -5.63 -15.97
C SER A 213 -13.69 -6.30 -16.79
N THR A 214 -13.60 -6.19 -18.12
CA THR A 214 -14.48 -6.87 -19.08
C THR A 214 -13.65 -7.71 -20.04
N LEU A 215 -14.30 -8.47 -20.91
CA LEU A 215 -13.60 -9.21 -21.96
C LEU A 215 -12.90 -8.30 -22.99
N GLU A 216 -13.32 -7.04 -23.06
CA GLU A 216 -12.83 -6.09 -24.06
C GLU A 216 -11.77 -5.13 -23.50
N HIS A 217 -11.71 -4.93 -22.18
CA HIS A 217 -10.74 -4.02 -21.54
C HIS A 217 -10.43 -4.43 -20.09
N GLU A 218 -9.22 -4.11 -19.66
CA GLU A 218 -8.85 -4.18 -18.25
C GLU A 218 -9.61 -3.12 -17.44
N GLY A 219 -9.82 -3.40 -16.15
CA GLY A 219 -10.48 -2.45 -15.25
C GLY A 219 -9.73 -1.12 -15.17
N VAL A 220 -10.46 -0.01 -15.24
CA VAL A 220 -9.92 1.34 -15.25
C VAL A 220 -10.05 1.97 -13.87
N THR A 221 -8.99 2.59 -13.36
CA THR A 221 -9.03 3.38 -12.13
C THR A 221 -9.73 4.72 -12.41
N VAL A 222 -10.73 5.03 -11.61
CA VAL A 222 -11.56 6.24 -11.71
C VAL A 222 -11.53 7.04 -10.40
N PRO A 223 -11.99 8.30 -10.37
CA PRO A 223 -12.17 9.05 -9.13
C PRO A 223 -13.05 8.29 -8.13
N LEU A 224 -12.82 8.51 -6.82
CA LEU A 224 -13.62 7.86 -5.78
C LEU A 224 -15.12 8.23 -5.90
N GLY A 225 -15.96 7.22 -5.91
CA GLY A 225 -17.41 7.33 -6.07
C GLY A 225 -17.89 7.27 -7.52
N GLU A 226 -17.00 7.18 -8.51
CA GLU A 226 -17.34 7.02 -9.92
C GLU A 226 -17.19 5.57 -10.41
N GLY A 227 -16.62 4.70 -9.58
CA GLY A 227 -16.51 3.27 -9.83
C GLY A 227 -17.61 2.45 -9.16
N ASN A 228 -17.32 1.19 -8.96
CA ASN A 228 -18.29 0.24 -8.42
C ASN A 228 -17.91 -0.29 -7.03
N ALA A 229 -16.84 0.21 -6.40
CA ALA A 229 -16.43 -0.28 -5.10
C ALA A 229 -17.42 0.11 -3.99
N ASP A 230 -17.94 -0.87 -3.27
CA ASP A 230 -18.80 -0.64 -2.10
C ASP A 230 -17.93 -0.35 -0.86
N PHE A 231 -17.47 0.89 -0.76
CA PHE A 231 -16.66 1.35 0.38
C PHE A 231 -17.42 1.29 1.70
N THR A 232 -18.72 1.50 1.71
CA THR A 232 -19.53 1.50 2.93
C THR A 232 -19.52 0.11 3.58
N SER A 233 -19.83 -0.93 2.82
CA SER A 233 -19.80 -2.31 3.33
C SER A 233 -18.39 -2.78 3.65
N ALA A 234 -17.38 -2.38 2.87
CA ALA A 234 -15.98 -2.69 3.13
C ALA A 234 -15.51 -2.07 4.46
N PHE A 235 -15.75 -0.77 4.68
CA PHE A 235 -15.33 -0.11 5.93
C PHE A 235 -16.09 -0.61 7.16
N TYR A 236 -17.38 -0.90 7.01
CA TYR A 236 -18.14 -1.55 8.08
C TYR A 236 -17.54 -2.92 8.46
N THR A 237 -17.12 -3.70 7.46
CA THR A 237 -16.47 -5.00 7.67
C THR A 237 -15.11 -4.83 8.34
N LEU A 238 -14.29 -3.88 7.88
CA LEU A 238 -12.99 -3.55 8.50
C LEU A 238 -13.14 -3.18 9.99
N LYS A 239 -14.15 -2.39 10.33
CA LYS A 239 -14.48 -2.07 11.73
C LYS A 239 -14.77 -3.35 12.52
N ASN A 240 -15.61 -4.24 11.98
CA ASN A 240 -16.05 -5.45 12.68
C ASN A 240 -14.92 -6.46 12.92
N ILE A 241 -13.94 -6.53 12.01
CA ILE A 241 -12.73 -7.35 12.19
C ILE A 241 -11.65 -6.66 13.05
N GLY A 242 -11.93 -5.45 13.56
CA GLY A 242 -11.00 -4.73 14.43
C GLY A 242 -9.82 -4.07 13.73
N TYR A 243 -9.91 -3.78 12.42
CA TYR A 243 -8.85 -3.10 11.68
C TYR A 243 -8.59 -1.71 12.27
N SER A 244 -7.32 -1.39 12.52
CA SER A 244 -6.93 -0.12 13.17
C SER A 244 -5.73 0.58 12.51
N SER A 245 -5.14 -0.04 11.49
CA SER A 245 -4.04 0.59 10.71
C SER A 245 -4.58 1.70 9.81
N PRO A 246 -3.73 2.63 9.34
CA PRO A 246 -4.16 3.65 8.39
C PRO A 246 -4.76 3.08 7.10
N ILE A 247 -5.68 3.83 6.50
CA ILE A 247 -6.23 3.58 5.18
C ILE A 247 -5.50 4.49 4.19
N ILE A 248 -4.89 3.92 3.16
CA ILE A 248 -4.02 4.64 2.22
C ILE A 248 -4.74 4.90 0.89
N LEU A 249 -4.82 6.16 0.52
CA LEU A 249 -5.36 6.59 -0.76
C LEU A 249 -4.38 6.28 -1.90
N GLN A 250 -4.79 5.42 -2.83
CA GLN A 250 -4.08 5.13 -4.08
C GLN A 250 -4.98 5.44 -5.29
N THR A 251 -5.61 6.60 -5.26
CA THR A 251 -6.70 7.00 -6.15
C THR A 251 -6.22 7.38 -7.56
N ALA A 252 -7.16 7.53 -8.49
CA ALA A 252 -6.90 8.08 -9.80
C ALA A 252 -6.20 9.44 -9.71
N ARG A 253 -5.45 9.78 -10.74
CA ARG A 253 -4.89 11.11 -10.94
C ARG A 253 -5.80 11.93 -11.85
N THR A 254 -5.77 13.24 -11.68
CA THR A 254 -6.46 14.21 -12.54
C THR A 254 -5.44 15.14 -13.19
N GLU A 255 -5.84 16.37 -13.48
CA GLU A 255 -4.97 17.39 -14.08
C GLU A 255 -3.78 17.73 -13.18
N GLU A 256 -2.62 17.93 -13.77
CA GLU A 256 -1.41 18.37 -13.08
C GLU A 256 -1.65 19.74 -12.40
N GLY A 257 -1.17 19.87 -11.18
CA GLY A 257 -1.38 21.03 -10.32
C GLY A 257 -2.62 20.95 -9.41
N ALA A 258 -3.45 19.91 -9.57
CA ALA A 258 -4.63 19.67 -8.72
C ALA A 258 -4.39 18.61 -7.63
N GLU A 259 -3.16 18.11 -7.45
CA GLU A 259 -2.86 16.95 -6.61
C GLU A 259 -3.33 17.13 -5.16
N VAL A 260 -3.06 18.29 -4.55
CA VAL A 260 -3.43 18.56 -3.15
C VAL A 260 -4.95 18.68 -2.99
N SER A 261 -5.63 19.37 -3.92
CA SER A 261 -7.08 19.51 -3.88
C SER A 261 -7.78 18.18 -4.13
N LEU A 262 -7.27 17.36 -5.04
CA LEU A 262 -7.75 16.01 -5.29
C LEU A 262 -7.58 15.12 -4.04
N ALA A 263 -6.41 15.16 -3.42
CA ALA A 263 -6.16 14.40 -2.18
C ALA A 263 -7.09 14.83 -1.05
N SER A 264 -7.35 16.14 -0.90
CA SER A 264 -8.31 16.65 0.08
C SER A 264 -9.74 16.17 -0.21
N ASN A 265 -10.18 16.19 -1.46
CA ASN A 265 -11.51 15.72 -1.86
C ASN A 265 -11.66 14.21 -1.60
N ASN A 266 -10.67 13.43 -1.96
CA ASN A 266 -10.64 11.98 -1.71
C ASN A 266 -10.66 11.67 -0.21
N ARG A 267 -9.89 12.42 0.59
CA ARG A 267 -9.93 12.31 2.05
C ARG A 267 -11.33 12.61 2.59
N MET A 268 -11.97 13.70 2.14
CA MET A 268 -13.32 14.05 2.59
C MET A 268 -14.36 12.98 2.21
N PHE A 269 -14.24 12.39 1.02
CA PHE A 269 -15.09 11.29 0.59
C PHE A 269 -14.98 10.09 1.54
N VAL A 270 -13.75 9.63 1.81
CA VAL A 270 -13.50 8.50 2.73
C VAL A 270 -13.92 8.84 4.16
N GLN A 271 -13.60 10.05 4.64
CA GLN A 271 -13.96 10.49 5.99
C GLN A 271 -15.47 10.51 6.22
N LYS A 272 -16.26 10.92 5.21
CA LYS A 272 -17.73 10.91 5.30
C LYS A 272 -18.24 9.49 5.53
N ILE A 273 -17.76 8.51 4.75
CA ILE A 273 -18.18 7.12 4.91
C ILE A 273 -17.73 6.56 6.27
N LEU A 274 -16.49 6.84 6.67
CA LEU A 274 -16.00 6.41 7.99
C LEU A 274 -16.84 6.99 9.15
N ALA A 275 -17.28 8.24 9.06
CA ALA A 275 -18.13 8.85 10.08
C ALA A 275 -19.49 8.16 10.21
N ASP A 276 -20.01 7.60 9.11
CA ASP A 276 -21.30 6.91 9.11
C ASP A 276 -21.19 5.46 9.65
N VAL A 277 -20.02 4.82 9.51
CA VAL A 277 -19.87 3.40 9.84
C VAL A 277 -19.02 3.13 11.08
N TRP A 278 -18.13 4.05 11.50
CA TRP A 278 -17.18 3.84 12.60
C TRP A 278 -17.66 4.42 13.92
#